data_f20e278fe68d38f36bc5b449eb655fa4
#
_entry.id   f20e278fe68d38f36bc5b449eb655fa4
#
_cell.length_a   1.000
_cell.length_b   1.000
_cell.length_c   1.000
_cell.angle_alpha   90.00
_cell.angle_beta   90.00
_cell.angle_gamma   90.00
#
_symmetry.space_group_name_H-M   'P 1'
#
loop_
_entity.id
_entity.type
_entity.pdbx_description
1 polymer ?
#
loop_
_entity_poly.entity_id
_entity_poly.type
_entity_poly.pdbx_seq_one_letter_code
_entity_poly.pdbx_strand_id
1 'polypeptide(L)'
;MVFQPLPDPSTCPNNHDPWTLALSTALISGLVVSYLPQHYRIISTRTSEGLSPWFLLLGATSSASGMINLLIVQWPLFRCCRVVSGGQCAESLLGFVQVFMQWLLFTIIFILYLIYFPHVPHMRFPGQLGYGATRGHATDAVEAAAHDKLVAENKVEWRKAVGVAWLTLIHLVVLVTLALVLLNTLPTTKPPHPALRGLAQFCGVTGTLLAICQYAPQIYKTFRAGLVGALSIGTMCIQVPGSVMFCISIAVREGTDWTSWMPYAVTGAMQGALLVICLLWKRRQKSLGIDDFGDPLPPPSTGDERSALLS
;
A
#
# COMPACT_ATOMS: atom_id res chain seq x y z
N MET A 1 -0.09 -36.47 7.80
CA MET A 1 0.96 -35.73 7.05
C MET A 1 1.44 -36.66 5.96
N VAL A 2 1.13 -36.33 4.68
CA VAL A 2 1.69 -37.09 3.57
C VAL A 2 3.15 -36.66 3.44
N PHE A 3 4.08 -37.57 3.71
CA PHE A 3 5.52 -37.32 3.50
C PHE A 3 5.75 -37.19 2.01
N GLN A 4 5.78 -35.95 1.49
CA GLN A 4 6.17 -35.72 0.12
C GLN A 4 7.69 -35.94 -0.01
N PRO A 5 8.16 -36.74 -0.97
CA PRO A 5 9.59 -36.96 -1.16
C PRO A 5 10.33 -35.64 -1.41
N LEU A 6 11.61 -35.58 -1.02
CA LEU A 6 12.48 -34.43 -1.32
C LEU A 6 12.55 -34.25 -2.86
N PRO A 7 12.57 -33.02 -3.35
CA PRO A 7 12.75 -32.76 -4.78
C PRO A 7 14.13 -33.26 -5.23
N ASP A 8 14.20 -33.73 -6.45
CA ASP A 8 15.48 -34.05 -7.08
C ASP A 8 16.29 -32.76 -7.27
N PRO A 9 17.53 -32.68 -6.82
CA PRO A 9 18.40 -31.51 -7.00
C PRO A 9 18.49 -31.02 -8.44
N SER A 10 18.41 -31.96 -9.41
CA SER A 10 18.46 -31.64 -10.85
C SER A 10 17.24 -30.86 -11.35
N THR A 11 16.12 -30.92 -10.64
CA THR A 11 14.87 -30.20 -10.99
C THR A 11 14.78 -28.81 -10.36
N CYS A 12 15.73 -28.49 -9.48
CA CYS A 12 15.77 -27.18 -8.81
C CYS A 12 16.55 -26.16 -9.66
N PRO A 13 16.14 -24.86 -9.67
CA PRO A 13 16.83 -23.80 -10.39
C PRO A 13 18.29 -23.72 -9.94
N ASN A 14 19.21 -23.87 -10.88
CA ASN A 14 20.64 -23.81 -10.61
C ASN A 14 21.33 -22.63 -11.32
N ASN A 15 20.53 -21.76 -11.96
CA ASN A 15 21.05 -20.60 -12.68
C ASN A 15 21.21 -19.41 -11.73
N HIS A 16 22.44 -19.00 -11.51
CA HIS A 16 22.77 -17.73 -10.90
C HIS A 16 22.70 -16.64 -11.98
N ASP A 17 21.64 -15.79 -11.92
CA ASP A 17 21.48 -14.65 -12.79
C ASP A 17 21.74 -13.35 -12.01
N PRO A 18 22.92 -12.73 -12.18
CA PRO A 18 23.28 -11.52 -11.44
C PRO A 18 22.35 -10.33 -11.75
N TRP A 19 21.73 -10.30 -12.94
CA TRP A 19 20.78 -9.25 -13.29
C TRP A 19 19.48 -9.38 -12.51
N THR A 20 18.92 -10.56 -12.44
CA THR A 20 17.70 -10.83 -11.65
C THR A 20 17.94 -10.60 -10.17
N LEU A 21 19.12 -10.97 -9.65
CA LEU A 21 19.52 -10.70 -8.27
C LEU A 21 19.61 -9.20 -8.00
N ALA A 22 20.33 -8.46 -8.84
CA ALA A 22 20.52 -7.01 -8.70
C ALA A 22 19.17 -6.27 -8.80
N LEU A 23 18.36 -6.59 -9.80
CA LEU A 23 17.04 -6.00 -10.00
C LEU A 23 16.13 -6.24 -8.79
N SER A 24 16.03 -7.49 -8.33
CA SER A 24 15.17 -7.85 -7.19
C SER A 24 15.61 -7.18 -5.90
N THR A 25 16.93 -7.11 -5.65
CA THR A 25 17.48 -6.42 -4.48
C THR A 25 17.22 -4.92 -4.56
N ALA A 26 17.39 -4.30 -5.73
CA ALA A 26 17.09 -2.89 -5.94
C ALA A 26 15.60 -2.60 -5.73
N LEU A 27 14.71 -3.47 -6.22
CA LEU A 27 13.27 -3.34 -6.03
C LEU A 27 12.85 -3.48 -4.57
N ILE A 28 13.40 -4.44 -3.83
CA ILE A 28 13.13 -4.58 -2.39
C ILE A 28 13.62 -3.35 -1.62
N SER A 29 14.83 -2.87 -1.91
CA SER A 29 15.39 -1.68 -1.29
C SER A 29 14.56 -0.43 -1.60
N GLY A 30 14.19 -0.23 -2.86
CA GLY A 30 13.33 0.86 -3.31
C GLY A 30 11.94 0.81 -2.68
N LEU A 31 11.38 -0.39 -2.51
CA LEU A 31 10.12 -0.61 -1.83
C LEU A 31 10.21 -0.15 -0.35
N VAL A 32 11.22 -0.60 0.39
CA VAL A 32 11.43 -0.19 1.79
C VAL A 32 11.58 1.32 1.88
N VAL A 33 12.44 1.92 1.05
CA VAL A 33 12.65 3.38 1.03
C VAL A 33 11.35 4.14 0.73
N SER A 34 10.50 3.64 -0.17
CA SER A 34 9.24 4.29 -0.52
C SER A 34 8.21 4.29 0.61
N TYR A 35 8.24 3.29 1.49
CA TYR A 35 7.33 3.19 2.64
C TYR A 35 7.83 3.92 3.89
N LEU A 36 9.15 4.09 4.07
CA LEU A 36 9.75 4.73 5.24
C LEU A 36 9.18 6.12 5.58
N PRO A 37 8.99 7.05 4.61
CA PRO A 37 8.45 8.37 4.92
C PRO A 37 7.06 8.32 5.56
N GLN A 38 6.21 7.39 5.11
CA GLN A 38 4.87 7.22 5.66
C GLN A 38 4.91 6.66 7.09
N HIS A 39 5.75 5.66 7.35
CA HIS A 39 5.96 5.13 8.71
C HIS A 39 6.50 6.22 9.64
N TYR A 40 7.55 6.93 9.21
CA TYR A 40 8.15 8.01 9.97
C TYR A 40 7.15 9.12 10.27
N ARG A 41 6.34 9.52 9.30
CA ARG A 41 5.30 10.54 9.48
C ARG A 41 4.31 10.15 10.58
N ILE A 42 3.74 8.95 10.54
CA ILE A 42 2.76 8.49 11.53
C ILE A 42 3.38 8.45 12.94
N ILE A 43 4.60 7.94 13.05
CA ILE A 43 5.31 7.83 14.33
C ILE A 43 5.69 9.20 14.88
N SER A 44 6.21 10.10 14.04
CA SER A 44 6.67 11.44 14.47
C SER A 44 5.52 12.37 14.83
N THR A 45 4.43 12.33 14.03
CA THR A 45 3.24 13.15 14.30
C THR A 45 2.31 12.55 15.37
N ARG A 46 2.51 11.26 15.70
CA ARG A 46 1.65 10.49 16.62
C ARG A 46 0.16 10.56 16.27
N THR A 47 -0.15 10.70 15.00
CA THR A 47 -1.52 10.73 14.50
C THR A 47 -1.61 10.02 13.15
N SER A 48 -2.74 9.34 12.92
CA SER A 48 -3.09 8.69 11.66
C SER A 48 -4.17 9.44 10.89
N GLU A 49 -4.39 10.73 11.21
CA GLU A 49 -5.36 11.56 10.49
C GLU A 49 -5.11 11.58 8.98
N GLY A 50 -6.19 11.48 8.22
CA GLY A 50 -6.16 11.46 6.76
C GLY A 50 -6.07 10.07 6.13
N LEU A 51 -5.81 9.00 6.93
CA LEU A 51 -5.86 7.63 6.44
C LEU A 51 -7.29 7.08 6.55
N SER A 52 -7.78 6.46 5.48
CA SER A 52 -9.09 5.81 5.47
C SER A 52 -8.98 4.35 5.93
N PRO A 53 -9.80 3.88 6.92
CA PRO A 53 -9.79 2.48 7.32
C PRO A 53 -10.15 1.54 6.18
N TRP A 54 -11.04 1.96 5.29
CA TRP A 54 -11.42 1.18 4.11
C TRP A 54 -10.27 1.02 3.10
N PHE A 55 -9.49 2.08 2.89
CA PHE A 55 -8.31 2.01 2.03
C PHE A 55 -7.28 1.02 2.60
N LEU A 56 -7.08 1.03 3.91
CA LEU A 56 -6.16 0.12 4.59
C LEU A 56 -6.65 -1.33 4.57
N LEU A 57 -7.96 -1.56 4.75
CA LEU A 57 -8.55 -2.90 4.61
C LEU A 57 -8.30 -3.47 3.23
N LEU A 58 -8.73 -2.72 2.20
CA LEU A 58 -8.64 -3.18 0.82
C LEU A 58 -7.19 -3.46 0.42
N GLY A 59 -6.26 -2.59 0.82
CA GLY A 59 -4.84 -2.77 0.54
C GLY A 59 -4.22 -3.95 1.29
N ALA A 60 -4.51 -4.11 2.57
CA ALA A 60 -3.99 -5.22 3.37
C ALA A 60 -4.52 -6.57 2.89
N THR A 61 -5.81 -6.67 2.57
CA THR A 61 -6.42 -7.90 2.05
C THR A 61 -5.98 -8.20 0.62
N SER A 62 -5.85 -7.20 -0.24
CA SER A 62 -5.32 -7.34 -1.60
C SER A 62 -3.88 -7.84 -1.60
N SER A 63 -3.00 -7.21 -0.83
CA SER A 63 -1.59 -7.59 -0.73
C SER A 63 -1.39 -8.96 -0.08
N ALA A 64 -2.21 -9.32 0.94
CA ALA A 64 -2.22 -10.65 1.53
C ALA A 64 -2.62 -11.72 0.49
N SER A 65 -3.66 -11.46 -0.29
CA SER A 65 -4.10 -12.37 -1.36
C SER A 65 -2.99 -12.57 -2.40
N GLY A 66 -2.31 -11.50 -2.84
CA GLY A 66 -1.17 -11.60 -3.75
C GLY A 66 0.01 -12.39 -3.17
N MET A 67 0.32 -12.20 -1.89
CA MET A 67 1.35 -12.96 -1.17
C MET A 67 1.01 -14.46 -1.13
N ILE A 68 -0.23 -14.82 -0.81
CA ILE A 68 -0.67 -16.22 -0.76
C ILE A 68 -0.72 -16.84 -2.16
N ASN A 69 -1.16 -16.10 -3.19
CA ASN A 69 -1.06 -16.55 -4.57
C ASN A 69 0.39 -16.97 -4.89
N LEU A 70 1.35 -16.08 -4.65
CA LEU A 70 2.74 -16.33 -4.99
C LEU A 70 3.37 -17.43 -4.10
N LEU A 71 2.98 -17.53 -2.83
CA LEU A 71 3.39 -18.63 -1.95
C LEU A 71 3.00 -19.98 -2.54
N ILE A 72 1.77 -20.13 -3.02
CA ILE A 72 1.27 -21.39 -3.61
C ILE A 72 2.01 -21.69 -4.91
N VAL A 73 2.14 -20.69 -5.78
CA VAL A 73 2.76 -20.85 -7.11
C VAL A 73 4.25 -21.16 -6.99
N GLN A 74 4.95 -20.53 -6.05
CA GLN A 74 6.38 -20.73 -5.82
C GLN A 74 6.70 -21.78 -4.75
N TRP A 75 5.71 -22.53 -4.24
CA TRP A 75 5.94 -23.55 -3.24
C TRP A 75 7.01 -24.59 -3.63
N PRO A 76 7.10 -25.05 -4.88
CA PRO A 76 8.19 -25.95 -5.30
C PRO A 76 9.59 -25.37 -5.03
N LEU A 77 9.78 -24.05 -5.15
CA LEU A 77 11.06 -23.39 -4.86
C LEU A 77 11.40 -23.43 -3.37
N PHE A 78 10.39 -23.26 -2.48
CA PHE A 78 10.59 -23.43 -1.03
C PHE A 78 11.04 -24.83 -0.67
N ARG A 79 10.55 -25.84 -1.39
CA ARG A 79 10.98 -27.23 -1.20
C ARG A 79 12.40 -27.47 -1.69
N CYS A 80 12.80 -26.82 -2.81
CA CYS A 80 14.15 -26.86 -3.34
C CYS A 80 15.19 -26.32 -2.33
N CYS A 81 14.81 -25.38 -1.47
CA CYS A 81 15.71 -24.85 -0.43
C CYS A 81 16.24 -25.88 0.57
N ARG A 82 15.69 -27.09 0.60
CA ARG A 82 16.19 -28.19 1.42
C ARG A 82 17.36 -28.94 0.79
N VAL A 83 17.61 -28.75 -0.51
CA VAL A 83 18.59 -29.52 -1.28
C VAL A 83 19.61 -28.63 -2.01
N VAL A 84 19.35 -27.32 -2.15
CA VAL A 84 20.28 -26.35 -2.74
C VAL A 84 21.03 -25.55 -1.67
N SER A 85 22.08 -24.82 -2.06
CA SER A 85 22.83 -23.94 -1.16
C SER A 85 21.96 -22.78 -0.64
N GLY A 86 22.29 -22.23 0.54
CA GLY A 86 21.54 -21.11 1.13
C GLY A 86 21.50 -19.87 0.24
N GLY A 87 22.55 -19.58 -0.53
CA GLY A 87 22.58 -18.47 -1.49
C GLY A 87 21.60 -18.68 -2.66
N GLN A 88 21.62 -19.88 -3.26
CA GLN A 88 20.69 -20.26 -4.33
C GLN A 88 19.21 -20.27 -3.86
N CYS A 89 18.97 -20.74 -2.64
CA CYS A 89 17.65 -20.65 -2.03
C CYS A 89 17.18 -19.20 -1.88
N ALA A 90 18.01 -18.32 -1.32
CA ALA A 90 17.68 -16.90 -1.14
C ALA A 90 17.37 -16.23 -2.50
N GLU A 91 18.20 -16.46 -3.52
CA GLU A 91 18.00 -15.92 -4.86
C GLU A 91 16.70 -16.41 -5.50
N SER A 92 16.40 -17.71 -5.39
CA SER A 92 15.18 -18.31 -5.94
C SER A 92 13.91 -17.72 -5.29
N LEU A 93 13.98 -17.37 -4.01
CA LEU A 93 12.85 -16.83 -3.25
C LEU A 93 12.71 -15.30 -3.32
N LEU A 94 13.61 -14.57 -3.96
CA LEU A 94 13.54 -13.10 -4.01
C LEU A 94 12.20 -12.55 -4.52
N GLY A 95 11.54 -13.24 -5.46
CA GLY A 95 10.21 -12.85 -5.92
C GLY A 95 9.15 -12.92 -4.83
N PHE A 96 9.17 -13.98 -4.04
CA PHE A 96 8.29 -14.11 -2.88
C PHE A 96 8.65 -13.06 -1.80
N VAL A 97 9.93 -12.90 -1.49
CA VAL A 97 10.41 -11.91 -0.51
C VAL A 97 9.95 -10.50 -0.89
N GLN A 98 10.00 -10.15 -2.17
CA GLN A 98 9.55 -8.85 -2.69
C GLN A 98 8.06 -8.59 -2.39
N VAL A 99 7.19 -9.57 -2.66
CA VAL A 99 5.74 -9.47 -2.40
C VAL A 99 5.44 -9.54 -0.90
N PHE A 100 6.15 -10.39 -0.17
CA PHE A 100 6.06 -10.47 1.28
C PHE A 100 6.42 -9.15 1.97
N MET A 101 7.53 -8.51 1.54
CA MET A 101 7.94 -7.21 2.07
C MET A 101 6.90 -6.12 1.78
N GLN A 102 6.28 -6.12 0.61
CA GLN A 102 5.20 -5.19 0.30
C GLN A 102 4.01 -5.36 1.24
N TRP A 103 3.55 -6.60 1.44
CA TRP A 103 2.49 -6.91 2.38
C TRP A 103 2.86 -6.52 3.81
N LEU A 104 4.08 -6.83 4.25
CA LEU A 104 4.57 -6.52 5.60
C LEU A 104 4.60 -5.01 5.85
N LEU A 105 5.21 -4.24 4.95
CA LEU A 105 5.33 -2.79 5.09
C LEU A 105 3.94 -2.12 5.11
N PHE A 106 3.02 -2.58 4.26
CA PHE A 106 1.65 -2.07 4.25
C PHE A 106 0.90 -2.43 5.55
N THR A 107 1.10 -3.66 6.05
CA THR A 107 0.50 -4.12 7.32
C THR A 107 1.04 -3.33 8.50
N ILE A 108 2.33 -2.94 8.50
CA ILE A 108 2.89 -2.05 9.52
C ILE A 108 2.18 -0.68 9.51
N ILE A 109 1.89 -0.09 8.33
CA ILE A 109 1.09 1.14 8.26
C ILE A 109 -0.28 0.93 8.89
N PHE A 110 -0.92 -0.21 8.64
CA PHE A 110 -2.23 -0.52 9.21
C PHE A 110 -2.16 -0.65 10.75
N ILE A 111 -1.14 -1.32 11.28
CA ILE A 111 -0.92 -1.42 12.73
C ILE A 111 -0.66 -0.05 13.33
N LEU A 112 0.20 0.77 12.72
CA LEU A 112 0.46 2.14 13.15
C LEU A 112 -0.80 3.01 13.11
N TYR A 113 -1.65 2.82 12.11
CA TYR A 113 -2.96 3.48 12.04
C TYR A 113 -3.82 3.17 13.27
N LEU A 114 -3.87 1.90 13.71
CA LEU A 114 -4.64 1.52 14.89
C LEU A 114 -4.01 2.06 16.20
N ILE A 115 -2.68 2.03 16.31
CA ILE A 115 -1.97 2.51 17.50
C ILE A 115 -2.12 4.02 17.65
N TYR A 116 -1.98 4.78 16.57
CA TYR A 116 -2.01 6.24 16.57
C TYR A 116 -3.35 6.80 16.09
N PHE A 117 -4.43 6.03 16.24
CA PHE A 117 -5.77 6.52 15.93
C PHE A 117 -6.11 7.71 16.83
N PRO A 118 -6.51 8.86 16.27
CA PRO A 118 -6.82 10.05 17.09
C PRO A 118 -8.08 9.81 17.91
N HIS A 119 -7.93 9.68 19.22
CA HIS A 119 -9.06 9.52 20.15
C HIS A 119 -9.85 10.81 20.34
N VAL A 120 -9.19 11.94 20.12
CA VAL A 120 -9.80 13.29 20.11
C VAL A 120 -9.36 13.98 18.82
N PRO A 121 -10.28 14.26 17.90
CA PRO A 121 -9.95 15.02 16.69
C PRO A 121 -9.45 16.42 17.05
N HIS A 122 -8.35 16.83 16.45
CA HIS A 122 -7.92 18.23 16.55
C HIS A 122 -8.94 19.12 15.83
N MET A 123 -9.68 19.93 16.58
CA MET A 123 -10.57 20.92 16.00
C MET A 123 -9.74 21.99 15.28
N ARG A 124 -9.65 21.91 13.94
CA ARG A 124 -9.29 23.05 13.12
C ARG A 124 -10.55 23.87 12.88
N PHE A 125 -10.72 24.94 13.66
CA PHE A 125 -11.73 25.94 13.32
C PHE A 125 -11.20 26.72 12.11
N PRO A 126 -11.91 26.71 10.95
CA PRO A 126 -11.62 27.65 9.88
C PRO A 126 -12.02 29.04 10.38
N GLY A 127 -11.05 29.86 10.82
CA GLY A 127 -11.35 31.21 11.24
C GLY A 127 -10.64 31.76 12.47
N GLN A 128 -9.75 31.04 13.14
CA GLN A 128 -8.93 31.63 14.22
C GLN A 128 -7.72 32.43 13.68
N LEU A 129 -7.96 33.34 12.77
CA LEU A 129 -7.09 34.48 12.41
C LEU A 129 -7.88 35.75 12.65
N GLY A 130 -8.21 36.02 13.91
CA GLY A 130 -8.88 37.23 14.30
C GLY A 130 -8.74 37.46 15.82
N TYR A 131 -7.67 38.15 16.21
CA TYR A 131 -7.53 38.74 17.53
C TYR A 131 -8.72 39.68 17.79
N GLY A 132 -9.54 39.36 18.82
CA GLY A 132 -10.45 40.35 19.41
C GLY A 132 -11.95 40.18 19.18
N ALA A 133 -12.53 38.99 19.38
CA ALA A 133 -13.97 38.90 19.61
C ALA A 133 -14.27 38.51 21.05
N THR A 134 -15.00 39.33 21.75
CA THR A 134 -15.57 39.08 23.10
C THR A 134 -16.35 37.77 23.08
N ARG A 135 -15.86 36.76 23.81
CA ARG A 135 -16.50 35.45 24.01
C ARG A 135 -17.85 35.67 24.75
N GLY A 136 -18.95 35.47 24.01
CA GLY A 136 -20.28 35.40 24.60
C GLY A 136 -20.66 33.95 24.92
N HIS A 137 -21.39 33.69 25.98
CA HIS A 137 -21.89 32.37 26.42
C HIS A 137 -22.57 31.50 25.32
N ALA A 138 -23.06 32.13 24.25
CA ALA A 138 -23.67 31.43 23.14
C ALA A 138 -22.66 30.68 22.24
N THR A 139 -21.40 31.16 22.19
CA THR A 139 -20.33 30.50 21.43
C THR A 139 -19.82 29.24 22.16
N ASP A 140 -19.79 29.24 23.47
CA ASP A 140 -19.31 28.12 24.26
C ASP A 140 -20.27 26.91 24.16
N ALA A 141 -21.57 27.13 24.08
CA ALA A 141 -22.56 26.06 23.91
C ALA A 141 -22.52 25.44 22.50
N VAL A 142 -22.29 26.25 21.46
CA VAL A 142 -22.14 25.77 20.07
C VAL A 142 -20.83 25.02 19.90
N GLU A 143 -19.73 25.49 20.51
CA GLU A 143 -18.45 24.80 20.49
C GLU A 143 -18.51 23.46 21.25
N ALA A 144 -19.20 23.39 22.38
CA ALA A 144 -19.40 22.15 23.13
C ALA A 144 -20.23 21.14 22.36
N ALA A 145 -21.32 21.56 21.72
CA ALA A 145 -22.15 20.68 20.90
C ALA A 145 -21.39 20.17 19.64
N ALA A 146 -20.56 21.01 19.03
CA ALA A 146 -19.71 20.61 17.92
C ALA A 146 -18.63 19.61 18.37
N HIS A 147 -18.03 19.81 19.52
CA HIS A 147 -17.08 18.89 20.13
C HIS A 147 -17.70 17.51 20.40
N ASP A 148 -18.87 17.47 21.04
CA ASP A 148 -19.57 16.23 21.36
C ASP A 148 -19.95 15.44 20.11
N LYS A 149 -20.35 16.14 19.03
CA LYS A 149 -20.64 15.54 17.74
C LYS A 149 -19.38 14.92 17.12
N LEU A 150 -18.26 15.64 17.12
CA LEU A 150 -16.97 15.14 16.61
C LEU A 150 -16.49 13.92 17.41
N VAL A 151 -16.61 13.93 18.72
CA VAL A 151 -16.26 12.79 19.57
C VAL A 151 -17.15 11.58 19.28
N ALA A 152 -18.43 11.79 19.05
CA ALA A 152 -19.37 10.72 18.68
C ALA A 152 -19.04 10.11 17.31
N GLU A 153 -18.80 10.95 16.31
CA GLU A 153 -18.37 10.53 14.97
C GLU A 153 -17.05 9.73 15.02
N ASN A 154 -16.08 10.19 15.80
CA ASN A 154 -14.78 9.54 15.97
C ASN A 154 -14.90 8.17 16.65
N LYS A 155 -15.80 8.00 17.64
CA LYS A 155 -16.09 6.69 18.24
C LYS A 155 -16.66 5.70 17.22
N VAL A 156 -17.51 6.17 16.30
CA VAL A 156 -18.05 5.33 15.21
C VAL A 156 -16.94 4.92 14.26
N GLU A 157 -16.03 5.84 13.91
CA GLU A 157 -14.89 5.53 13.04
C GLU A 157 -13.90 4.56 13.70
N TRP A 158 -13.63 4.72 15.00
CA TRP A 158 -12.84 3.75 15.75
C TRP A 158 -13.42 2.35 15.71
N ARG A 159 -14.74 2.21 15.96
CA ARG A 159 -15.41 0.91 15.91
C ARG A 159 -15.33 0.28 14.50
N LYS A 160 -15.45 1.09 13.45
CA LYS A 160 -15.23 0.64 12.06
C LYS A 160 -13.79 0.17 11.86
N ALA A 161 -12.80 0.95 12.32
CA ALA A 161 -11.39 0.60 12.21
C ALA A 161 -11.05 -0.74 12.89
N VAL A 162 -11.57 -0.97 14.09
CA VAL A 162 -11.39 -2.23 14.82
C VAL A 162 -12.12 -3.38 14.11
N GLY A 163 -13.35 -3.17 13.61
CA GLY A 163 -14.06 -4.18 12.82
C GLY A 163 -13.30 -4.57 11.54
N VAL A 164 -12.75 -3.58 10.86
CA VAL A 164 -11.90 -3.75 9.68
C VAL A 164 -10.63 -4.55 10.04
N ALA A 165 -9.99 -4.26 11.18
CA ALA A 165 -8.80 -4.99 11.63
C ALA A 165 -9.11 -6.47 11.87
N TRP A 166 -10.22 -6.79 12.53
CA TRP A 166 -10.66 -8.17 12.72
C TRP A 166 -10.96 -8.87 11.40
N LEU A 167 -11.63 -8.20 10.46
CA LEU A 167 -11.93 -8.76 9.15
C LEU A 167 -10.65 -9.07 8.37
N THR A 168 -9.67 -8.17 8.39
CA THR A 168 -8.35 -8.38 7.77
C THR A 168 -7.62 -9.57 8.40
N LEU A 169 -7.63 -9.66 9.72
CA LEU A 169 -6.97 -10.76 10.45
C LEU A 169 -7.65 -12.11 10.13
N ILE A 170 -8.98 -12.16 10.17
CA ILE A 170 -9.74 -13.39 9.84
C ILE A 170 -9.45 -13.81 8.40
N HIS A 171 -9.49 -12.87 7.44
CA HIS A 171 -9.17 -13.14 6.04
C HIS A 171 -7.76 -13.75 5.90
N LEU A 172 -6.75 -13.14 6.54
CA LEU A 172 -5.37 -13.63 6.51
C LEU A 172 -5.27 -15.04 7.10
N VAL A 173 -5.83 -15.25 8.29
CA VAL A 173 -5.79 -16.57 8.98
C VAL A 173 -6.46 -17.64 8.15
N VAL A 174 -7.63 -17.35 7.56
CA VAL A 174 -8.35 -18.31 6.71
C VAL A 174 -7.54 -18.66 5.47
N LEU A 175 -7.00 -17.66 4.76
CA LEU A 175 -6.21 -17.92 3.56
C LEU A 175 -4.91 -18.66 3.84
N VAL A 176 -4.18 -18.29 4.90
CA VAL A 176 -2.93 -18.95 5.29
C VAL A 176 -3.21 -20.40 5.69
N THR A 177 -4.23 -20.62 6.53
CA THR A 177 -4.60 -21.98 6.99
C THR A 177 -5.00 -22.85 5.81
N LEU A 178 -5.86 -22.34 4.92
CA LEU A 178 -6.30 -23.07 3.73
C LEU A 178 -5.12 -23.40 2.81
N ALA A 179 -4.25 -22.41 2.54
CA ALA A 179 -3.07 -22.63 1.71
C ALA A 179 -2.13 -23.69 2.32
N LEU A 180 -1.82 -23.58 3.62
CA LEU A 180 -0.96 -24.56 4.31
C LEU A 180 -1.57 -25.96 4.35
N VAL A 181 -2.86 -26.09 4.61
CA VAL A 181 -3.56 -27.39 4.59
C VAL A 181 -3.45 -28.01 3.20
N LEU A 182 -3.80 -27.26 2.13
CA LEU A 182 -3.74 -27.79 0.77
C LEU A 182 -2.30 -28.13 0.33
N LEU A 183 -1.31 -27.30 0.69
CA LEU A 183 0.10 -27.53 0.36
C LEU A 183 0.68 -28.76 1.09
N ASN A 184 0.17 -29.11 2.26
CA ASN A 184 0.62 -30.27 3.02
C ASN A 184 -0.15 -31.57 2.69
N THR A 185 -1.38 -31.44 2.16
CA THR A 185 -2.24 -32.61 1.86
C THR A 185 -2.21 -33.02 0.40
N LEU A 186 -1.99 -32.07 -0.53
CA LEU A 186 -2.05 -32.34 -1.96
C LEU A 186 -0.65 -32.42 -2.59
N PRO A 187 -0.48 -33.21 -3.66
CA PRO A 187 0.79 -33.28 -4.37
C PRO A 187 1.11 -31.93 -5.03
N THR A 188 2.33 -31.46 -4.81
CA THR A 188 2.86 -30.19 -5.36
C THR A 188 3.74 -30.45 -6.59
N THR A 189 3.36 -31.43 -7.42
CA THR A 189 4.03 -31.77 -8.70
C THR A 189 3.74 -30.72 -9.79
N LYS A 190 4.53 -30.73 -10.85
CA LYS A 190 4.22 -29.97 -12.07
C LYS A 190 3.47 -30.87 -13.06
N PRO A 191 2.24 -30.56 -13.49
CA PRO A 191 1.40 -29.39 -13.10
C PRO A 191 0.86 -29.51 -11.66
N PRO A 192 0.59 -28.37 -10.99
CA PRO A 192 0.06 -28.37 -9.63
C PRO A 192 -1.36 -28.93 -9.59
N HIS A 193 -1.73 -29.53 -8.45
CA HIS A 193 -3.08 -30.05 -8.23
C HIS A 193 -4.14 -28.96 -8.51
N PRO A 194 -5.28 -29.31 -9.18
CA PRO A 194 -6.30 -28.33 -9.58
C PRO A 194 -6.80 -27.45 -8.44
N ALA A 195 -6.94 -27.98 -7.22
CA ALA A 195 -7.37 -27.21 -6.06
C ALA A 195 -6.33 -26.14 -5.65
N LEU A 196 -5.03 -26.46 -5.70
CA LEU A 196 -3.95 -25.48 -5.44
C LEU A 196 -3.94 -24.38 -6.47
N ARG A 197 -4.05 -24.77 -7.76
CA ARG A 197 -4.15 -23.81 -8.86
C ARG A 197 -5.39 -22.93 -8.73
N GLY A 198 -6.54 -23.52 -8.41
CA GLY A 198 -7.79 -22.78 -8.19
C GLY A 198 -7.69 -21.77 -7.04
N LEU A 199 -7.08 -22.15 -5.91
CA LEU A 199 -6.86 -21.23 -4.79
C LEU A 199 -5.90 -20.10 -5.18
N ALA A 200 -4.79 -20.41 -5.86
CA ALA A 200 -3.86 -19.38 -6.33
C ALA A 200 -4.55 -18.39 -7.27
N GLN A 201 -5.29 -18.87 -8.26
CA GLN A 201 -6.05 -18.02 -9.20
C GLN A 201 -7.12 -17.20 -8.48
N PHE A 202 -7.85 -17.79 -7.56
CA PHE A 202 -8.82 -17.08 -6.71
C PHE A 202 -8.14 -15.92 -5.95
N CYS A 203 -7.01 -16.18 -5.30
CA CYS A 203 -6.26 -15.14 -4.58
C CYS A 203 -5.76 -14.03 -5.51
N GLY A 204 -5.24 -14.36 -6.70
CA GLY A 204 -4.77 -13.36 -7.66
C GLY A 204 -5.90 -12.49 -8.21
N VAL A 205 -7.02 -13.11 -8.60
CA VAL A 205 -8.20 -12.37 -9.11
C VAL A 205 -8.82 -11.50 -8.02
N THR A 206 -9.05 -12.05 -6.83
CA THR A 206 -9.61 -11.27 -5.70
C THR A 206 -8.67 -10.14 -5.28
N GLY A 207 -7.37 -10.37 -5.23
CA GLY A 207 -6.37 -9.32 -4.99
C GLY A 207 -6.48 -8.18 -6.00
N THR A 208 -6.64 -8.51 -7.29
CA THR A 208 -6.84 -7.51 -8.35
C THR A 208 -8.13 -6.71 -8.16
N LEU A 209 -9.26 -7.38 -7.90
CA LEU A 209 -10.54 -6.71 -7.68
C LEU A 209 -10.50 -5.78 -6.45
N LEU A 210 -9.88 -6.24 -5.36
CA LEU A 210 -9.71 -5.43 -4.16
C LEU A 210 -8.83 -4.19 -4.42
N ALA A 211 -7.76 -4.33 -5.23
CA ALA A 211 -6.94 -3.20 -5.65
C ALA A 211 -7.75 -2.18 -6.47
N ILE A 212 -8.59 -2.64 -7.41
CA ILE A 212 -9.47 -1.75 -8.17
C ILE A 212 -10.42 -1.00 -7.22
N CYS A 213 -11.07 -1.72 -6.30
CA CYS A 213 -11.97 -1.11 -5.31
C CYS A 213 -11.25 -0.11 -4.41
N GLN A 214 -9.95 -0.30 -4.15
CA GLN A 214 -9.12 0.62 -3.36
C GLN A 214 -8.82 1.92 -4.12
N TYR A 215 -8.40 1.83 -5.37
CA TYR A 215 -7.92 2.98 -6.14
C TYR A 215 -9.02 3.73 -6.90
N ALA A 216 -10.07 3.05 -7.37
CA ALA A 216 -11.12 3.68 -8.17
C ALA A 216 -11.81 4.86 -7.46
N PRO A 217 -12.21 4.76 -6.17
CA PRO A 217 -12.79 5.89 -5.46
C PRO A 217 -11.80 7.06 -5.30
N GLN A 218 -10.51 6.77 -5.13
CA GLN A 218 -9.48 7.80 -5.02
C GLN A 218 -9.32 8.56 -6.34
N ILE A 219 -9.24 7.86 -7.45
CA ILE A 219 -9.17 8.45 -8.80
C ILE A 219 -10.39 9.33 -9.05
N TYR A 220 -11.58 8.81 -8.77
CA TYR A 220 -12.83 9.55 -8.95
C TYR A 220 -12.89 10.82 -8.10
N LYS A 221 -12.53 10.74 -6.82
CA LYS A 221 -12.51 11.90 -5.91
C LYS A 221 -11.51 12.97 -6.39
N THR A 222 -10.28 12.58 -6.72
CA THR A 222 -9.24 13.49 -7.20
C THR A 222 -9.64 14.15 -8.52
N PHE A 223 -10.22 13.36 -9.44
CA PHE A 223 -10.70 13.88 -10.71
C PHE A 223 -11.81 14.91 -10.50
N ARG A 224 -12.78 14.62 -9.64
CA ARG A 224 -13.92 15.49 -9.39
C ARG A 224 -13.56 16.74 -8.58
N ALA A 225 -12.64 16.63 -7.64
CA ALA A 225 -12.17 17.76 -6.85
C ALA A 225 -11.41 18.81 -7.68
N GLY A 226 -10.78 18.41 -8.77
CA GLY A 226 -9.97 19.32 -9.58
C GLY A 226 -8.72 19.83 -8.87
N LEU A 227 -8.32 19.18 -7.78
CA LEU A 227 -7.23 19.54 -6.89
C LEU A 227 -6.34 18.31 -6.62
N VAL A 228 -5.05 18.56 -6.37
CA VAL A 228 -4.11 17.48 -5.99
C VAL A 228 -4.36 17.02 -4.54
N GLY A 229 -4.71 17.95 -3.66
CA GLY A 229 -4.96 17.68 -2.25
C GLY A 229 -3.74 17.13 -1.51
N ALA A 230 -3.96 16.12 -0.68
CA ALA A 230 -2.92 15.50 0.15
C ALA A 230 -2.03 14.49 -0.61
N LEU A 231 -2.21 14.31 -1.93
CA LEU A 231 -1.45 13.34 -2.72
C LEU A 231 -0.03 13.86 -3.01
N SER A 232 0.97 13.00 -2.78
CA SER A 232 2.36 13.32 -3.09
C SER A 232 2.71 12.91 -4.52
N ILE A 233 2.80 13.89 -5.43
CA ILE A 233 3.24 13.66 -6.82
C ILE A 233 4.65 13.05 -6.86
N GLY A 234 5.57 13.53 -6.01
CA GLY A 234 6.93 13.01 -5.95
C GLY A 234 6.99 11.52 -5.62
N THR A 235 6.21 11.08 -4.64
CA THR A 235 6.09 9.66 -4.29
C THR A 235 5.53 8.85 -5.46
N MET A 236 4.49 9.33 -6.13
CA MET A 236 3.90 8.64 -7.29
C MET A 236 4.87 8.55 -8.48
N CYS A 237 5.70 9.58 -8.71
CA CYS A 237 6.74 9.56 -9.76
C CYS A 237 7.79 8.46 -9.54
N ILE A 238 8.03 8.06 -8.30
CA ILE A 238 8.93 6.95 -7.97
C ILE A 238 8.19 5.61 -8.03
N GLN A 239 6.97 5.56 -7.50
CA GLN A 239 6.19 4.33 -7.39
C GLN A 239 5.70 3.80 -8.74
N VAL A 240 5.29 4.66 -9.68
CA VAL A 240 4.76 4.22 -10.97
C VAL A 240 5.81 3.47 -11.81
N PRO A 241 7.03 4.00 -12.07
CA PRO A 241 8.07 3.22 -12.72
C PRO A 241 8.47 1.98 -11.92
N GLY A 242 8.55 2.11 -10.58
CA GLY A 242 8.82 0.99 -9.67
C GLY A 242 7.81 -0.14 -9.82
N SER A 243 6.51 0.16 -9.96
CA SER A 243 5.46 -0.85 -10.14
C SER A 243 5.58 -1.60 -11.46
N VAL A 244 6.00 -0.93 -12.53
CA VAL A 244 6.28 -1.56 -13.84
C VAL A 244 7.43 -2.56 -13.70
N MET A 245 8.55 -2.13 -13.11
CA MET A 245 9.70 -3.01 -12.90
C MET A 245 9.36 -4.18 -11.97
N PHE A 246 8.55 -3.92 -10.93
CA PHE A 246 8.07 -4.95 -10.02
C PHE A 246 7.20 -5.99 -10.73
N CYS A 247 6.28 -5.55 -11.58
CA CYS A 247 5.42 -6.41 -12.38
C CYS A 247 6.26 -7.29 -13.34
N ILE A 248 7.22 -6.70 -14.06
CA ILE A 248 8.12 -7.42 -14.95
C ILE A 248 8.96 -8.44 -14.15
N SER A 249 9.53 -8.04 -13.02
CA SER A 249 10.33 -8.92 -12.15
C SER A 249 9.58 -10.17 -11.70
N ILE A 250 8.26 -10.08 -11.47
CA ILE A 250 7.43 -11.24 -11.14
C ILE A 250 7.08 -12.04 -12.41
N ALA A 251 6.68 -11.36 -13.49
CA ALA A 251 6.17 -11.99 -14.70
C ALA A 251 7.22 -12.88 -15.41
N VAL A 252 8.49 -12.49 -15.38
CA VAL A 252 9.58 -13.24 -16.02
C VAL A 252 10.06 -14.44 -15.20
N ARG A 253 9.58 -14.62 -13.96
CA ARG A 253 10.01 -15.75 -13.13
C ARG A 253 9.34 -17.05 -13.55
N GLU A 254 10.14 -18.11 -13.58
CA GLU A 254 9.63 -19.46 -13.87
C GLU A 254 8.55 -19.88 -12.85
N GLY A 255 7.50 -20.50 -13.37
CA GLY A 255 6.40 -21.03 -12.57
C GLY A 255 5.37 -20.00 -12.13
N THR A 256 5.52 -18.72 -12.47
CA THR A 256 4.48 -17.71 -12.19
C THR A 256 3.35 -17.79 -13.23
N ASP A 257 2.11 -17.62 -12.74
CA ASP A 257 0.92 -17.51 -13.58
C ASP A 257 0.56 -16.00 -13.75
N TRP A 258 -0.22 -15.66 -14.76
CA TRP A 258 -0.70 -14.30 -15.00
C TRP A 258 -1.39 -13.69 -13.77
N THR A 259 -2.05 -14.49 -12.94
CA THR A 259 -2.69 -14.07 -11.68
C THR A 259 -1.71 -13.61 -10.62
N SER A 260 -0.42 -13.94 -10.76
CA SER A 260 0.62 -13.55 -9.80
C SER A 260 1.10 -12.11 -9.99
N TRP A 261 1.14 -11.60 -11.22
CA TRP A 261 1.60 -10.25 -11.54
C TRP A 261 0.47 -9.27 -11.87
N MET A 262 -0.70 -9.76 -12.26
CA MET A 262 -1.85 -8.94 -12.65
C MET A 262 -2.30 -7.92 -11.58
N PRO A 263 -2.38 -8.24 -10.27
CA PRO A 263 -2.72 -7.26 -9.24
C PRO A 263 -1.79 -6.04 -9.24
N TYR A 264 -0.49 -6.27 -9.48
CA TYR A 264 0.54 -5.23 -9.51
C TYR A 264 0.48 -4.40 -10.79
N ALA A 265 0.21 -5.04 -11.93
CA ALA A 265 0.00 -4.35 -13.20
C ALA A 265 -1.20 -3.41 -13.14
N VAL A 266 -2.32 -3.88 -12.60
CA VAL A 266 -3.54 -3.08 -12.45
C VAL A 266 -3.31 -1.95 -11.45
N THR A 267 -2.68 -2.22 -10.31
CA THR A 267 -2.34 -1.18 -9.32
C THR A 267 -1.41 -0.12 -9.93
N GLY A 268 -0.37 -0.53 -10.64
CA GLY A 268 0.55 0.38 -11.33
C GLY A 268 -0.14 1.24 -12.38
N ALA A 269 -1.04 0.66 -13.18
CA ALA A 269 -1.83 1.39 -14.16
C ALA A 269 -2.76 2.43 -13.50
N MET A 270 -3.42 2.06 -12.41
CA MET A 270 -4.31 2.98 -11.66
C MET A 270 -3.52 4.09 -10.96
N GLN A 271 -2.36 3.79 -10.38
CA GLN A 271 -1.45 4.81 -9.85
C GLN A 271 -0.92 5.75 -10.95
N GLY A 272 -0.60 5.19 -12.12
CA GLY A 272 -0.20 5.98 -13.28
C GLY A 272 -1.31 6.94 -13.74
N ALA A 273 -2.55 6.46 -13.82
CA ALA A 273 -3.70 7.30 -14.14
C ALA A 273 -3.89 8.42 -13.10
N LEU A 274 -3.76 8.08 -11.81
CA LEU A 274 -3.84 9.07 -10.72
C LEU A 274 -2.71 10.10 -10.81
N LEU A 275 -1.48 9.68 -11.11
CA LEU A 275 -0.35 10.58 -11.32
C LEU A 275 -0.62 11.57 -12.48
N VAL A 276 -1.10 11.07 -13.61
CA VAL A 276 -1.43 11.93 -14.77
C VAL A 276 -2.49 12.97 -14.38
N ILE A 277 -3.54 12.56 -13.69
CA ILE A 277 -4.58 13.47 -13.20
C ILE A 277 -3.96 14.53 -12.27
N CYS A 278 -3.15 14.13 -11.30
CA CYS A 278 -2.49 15.06 -10.38
C CYS A 278 -1.57 16.05 -11.09
N LEU A 279 -0.82 15.61 -12.11
CA LEU A 279 0.03 16.50 -12.91
C LEU A 279 -0.77 17.54 -13.70
N LEU A 280 -1.92 17.12 -14.27
CA LEU A 280 -2.83 18.04 -14.97
C LEU A 280 -3.43 19.07 -14.00
N TRP A 281 -3.90 18.62 -12.83
CA TRP A 281 -4.45 19.53 -11.83
C TRP A 281 -3.39 20.45 -11.23
N LYS A 282 -2.16 19.97 -11.00
CA LYS A 282 -1.05 20.81 -10.51
C LYS A 282 -0.71 21.95 -11.49
N ARG A 283 -0.70 21.64 -12.81
CA ARG A 283 -0.51 22.68 -13.83
C ARG A 283 -1.63 23.72 -13.78
N ARG A 284 -2.88 23.28 -13.67
CA ARG A 284 -4.05 24.18 -13.56
C ARG A 284 -4.00 25.01 -12.29
N GLN A 285 -3.68 24.42 -11.13
CA GLN A 285 -3.55 25.13 -9.85
C GLN A 285 -2.48 26.22 -9.93
N LYS A 286 -1.32 25.90 -10.54
CA LYS A 286 -0.27 26.90 -10.78
C LYS A 286 -0.75 28.06 -11.65
N SER A 287 -1.53 27.81 -12.70
CA SER A 287 -2.09 28.88 -13.56
C SER A 287 -3.15 29.73 -12.86
N LEU A 288 -3.84 29.17 -11.86
CA LEU A 288 -4.86 29.87 -11.06
C LEU A 288 -4.28 30.56 -9.82
N GLY A 289 -2.99 30.40 -9.51
CA GLY A 289 -2.35 30.97 -8.31
C GLY A 289 -2.88 30.37 -7.01
N ILE A 290 -3.31 29.09 -7.01
CA ILE A 290 -3.83 28.38 -5.85
C ILE A 290 -2.90 27.24 -5.44
N ASP A 291 -2.93 26.90 -4.17
CA ASP A 291 -2.18 25.77 -3.60
C ASP A 291 -2.84 24.42 -3.91
N ASP A 292 -2.31 23.31 -3.36
CA ASP A 292 -2.82 21.95 -3.58
C ASP A 292 -4.20 21.71 -2.96
N PHE A 293 -4.65 22.56 -2.06
CA PHE A 293 -5.96 22.50 -1.39
C PHE A 293 -6.97 23.50 -1.93
N GLY A 294 -6.54 24.38 -2.86
CA GLY A 294 -7.39 25.39 -3.49
C GLY A 294 -7.35 26.76 -2.83
N ASP A 295 -6.48 26.94 -1.83
CA ASP A 295 -6.29 28.24 -1.19
C ASP A 295 -5.40 29.15 -2.04
N PRO A 296 -5.66 30.49 -2.10
CA PRO A 296 -4.81 31.41 -2.81
C PRO A 296 -3.38 31.40 -2.27
N LEU A 297 -2.40 31.34 -3.17
CA LEU A 297 -1.00 31.46 -2.78
C LEU A 297 -0.74 32.84 -2.17
N PRO A 298 0.01 32.95 -1.05
CA PRO A 298 0.39 34.25 -0.53
C PRO A 298 1.14 35.06 -1.61
N PRO A 299 0.94 36.39 -1.67
CA PRO A 299 1.67 37.23 -2.61
C PRO A 299 3.18 37.02 -2.36
N PRO A 300 4.01 37.06 -3.43
CA PRO A 300 5.46 36.93 -3.28
C PRO A 300 5.93 37.95 -2.24
N SER A 301 6.58 37.47 -1.19
CA SER A 301 7.11 38.35 -0.15
C SER A 301 8.13 39.29 -0.80
N THR A 302 7.89 40.59 -0.71
CA THR A 302 8.77 41.65 -1.22
C THR A 302 10.15 41.67 -0.53
N GLY A 303 10.48 40.68 0.26
CA GLY A 303 11.73 40.51 0.98
C GLY A 303 12.90 39.91 0.17
N ASP A 304 12.61 39.30 -0.98
CA ASP A 304 13.67 38.67 -1.79
C ASP A 304 14.39 39.65 -2.75
N GLU A 305 13.84 40.83 -2.98
CA GLU A 305 14.53 41.86 -3.80
C GLU A 305 15.75 42.47 -3.10
N ARG A 306 15.82 42.44 -1.76
CA ARG A 306 16.99 42.94 -1.03
C ARG A 306 18.20 42.00 -1.00
N SER A 307 17.97 40.68 -1.14
CA SER A 307 19.06 39.71 -1.21
C SER A 307 19.71 39.63 -2.58
N ALA A 308 18.98 39.98 -3.66
CA ALA A 308 19.49 40.01 -5.02
C ALA A 308 20.35 41.28 -5.32
N LEU A 309 20.30 42.32 -4.46
CA LEU A 309 21.12 43.52 -4.60
C LEU A 309 22.41 43.50 -3.76
N LEU A 310 22.66 42.44 -3.01
CA LEU A 310 23.83 42.28 -2.16
C LEU A 310 24.72 41.10 -2.57
N SER A 311 24.44 40.43 -3.68
CA SER A 311 25.31 39.45 -4.36
C SER A 311 25.81 40.06 -5.67
#